data_68f216121fe26c405fbe76d18245578a
#
_entry.id   68f216121fe26c405fbe76d18245578a
#
_cell.length_a   1.000
_cell.length_b   1.000
_cell.length_c   1.000
_cell.angle_alpha   90.00
_cell.angle_beta   90.00
_cell.angle_gamma   90.00
#
_symmetry.space_group_name_H-M   'P 1'
#
loop_
_entity.id
_entity.type
_entity.pdbx_description
1 polymer ?
#
loop_
_entity_poly.entity_id
_entity_poly.type
_entity_poly.pdbx_seq_one_letter_code
_entity_poly.pdbx_strand_id
1 'polypeptide(L)'
;MKLLAPFLYLPPLAAAVLLTAGCDETPGEISRDSTPFDGIAQNAQITVGGTEPFWGLSITPSGSSYEARYSSPELPEGETFPVSRFAGNNGLGFSGEWAGAPVTLALTPGDCSDAMSDRIYPFTATLQLDEVTLFGCAHTDTQPFAEGENVP
;
A
#
# COMPACT_ATOMS: atom_id res chain seq x y z
N MET A 1 -43.01 84.47 -15.27
CA MET A 1 -41.81 83.65 -15.62
C MET A 1 -41.83 82.47 -14.72
N LYS A 2 -42.24 81.27 -15.28
CA LYS A 2 -42.32 79.98 -14.57
C LYS A 2 -41.17 79.13 -15.07
N LEU A 3 -40.25 78.79 -14.18
CA LEU A 3 -39.18 77.90 -14.42
C LEU A 3 -39.66 76.45 -14.14
N LEU A 4 -39.72 75.63 -15.18
CA LEU A 4 -39.94 74.18 -15.08
C LEU A 4 -38.60 73.51 -14.75
N ALA A 5 -38.57 72.77 -13.65
CA ALA A 5 -37.47 71.88 -13.32
C ALA A 5 -37.72 70.54 -13.95
N PRO A 6 -36.71 69.87 -14.54
CA PRO A 6 -36.87 68.54 -15.08
C PRO A 6 -36.68 67.50 -13.95
N PHE A 7 -37.66 66.62 -13.82
CA PHE A 7 -37.61 65.41 -13.00
C PHE A 7 -36.62 64.39 -13.62
N LEU A 8 -35.52 64.14 -12.86
CA LEU A 8 -34.61 63.03 -13.20
C LEU A 8 -35.24 61.75 -12.69
N TYR A 9 -35.65 60.88 -13.61
CA TYR A 9 -36.01 59.48 -13.32
C TYR A 9 -34.74 58.66 -13.16
N LEU A 10 -34.44 58.17 -11.96
CA LEU A 10 -33.46 57.10 -11.71
C LEU A 10 -34.17 55.74 -11.88
N PRO A 11 -33.65 54.83 -12.69
CA PRO A 11 -34.17 53.46 -12.73
C PRO A 11 -33.72 52.68 -11.48
N PRO A 12 -34.56 51.77 -10.96
CA PRO A 12 -34.18 50.92 -9.84
C PRO A 12 -33.13 49.92 -10.27
N LEU A 13 -32.01 49.91 -9.56
CA LEU A 13 -30.96 48.89 -9.66
C LEU A 13 -31.54 47.56 -9.15
N ALA A 14 -31.87 46.66 -10.08
CA ALA A 14 -32.22 45.27 -9.73
C ALA A 14 -30.96 44.59 -9.20
N ALA A 15 -30.87 44.41 -7.90
CA ALA A 15 -29.85 43.60 -7.27
C ALA A 15 -30.09 42.09 -7.63
N ALA A 16 -29.32 41.60 -8.58
CA ALA A 16 -29.28 40.17 -8.85
C ALA A 16 -28.54 39.46 -7.70
N VAL A 17 -29.31 38.83 -6.83
CA VAL A 17 -28.78 37.92 -5.78
C VAL A 17 -28.37 36.64 -6.50
N LEU A 18 -27.06 36.47 -6.76
CA LEU A 18 -26.45 35.23 -7.15
C LEU A 18 -26.51 34.28 -5.95
N LEU A 19 -27.47 33.35 -5.98
CA LEU A 19 -27.48 32.19 -5.13
C LEU A 19 -26.32 31.31 -5.55
N THR A 20 -25.17 31.43 -4.90
CA THR A 20 -24.12 30.41 -4.93
C THR A 20 -24.67 29.21 -4.17
N ALA A 21 -25.13 28.21 -4.92
CA ALA A 21 -25.32 26.87 -4.38
C ALA A 21 -23.92 26.36 -3.98
N GLY A 22 -23.54 26.63 -2.74
CA GLY A 22 -22.42 25.96 -2.11
C GLY A 22 -22.77 24.48 -2.05
N CYS A 23 -21.93 23.61 -2.63
CA CYS A 23 -21.93 22.21 -2.29
C CYS A 23 -21.70 22.13 -0.79
N ASP A 24 -22.73 21.76 -0.06
CA ASP A 24 -22.62 21.37 1.34
C ASP A 24 -21.89 20.02 1.32
N GLU A 25 -20.56 20.06 1.26
CA GLU A 25 -19.75 18.91 1.59
C GLU A 25 -19.95 18.68 3.08
N THR A 26 -20.89 17.80 3.40
CA THR A 26 -20.90 17.17 4.72
C THR A 26 -19.49 16.64 4.90
N PRO A 27 -18.72 17.08 5.91
CA PRO A 27 -17.42 16.51 6.16
C PRO A 27 -17.65 15.03 6.39
N GLY A 28 -17.31 14.20 5.39
CA GLY A 28 -17.25 12.76 5.59
C GLY A 28 -16.31 12.58 6.76
N GLU A 29 -16.81 12.02 7.83
CA GLU A 29 -16.03 11.67 9.00
C GLU A 29 -14.98 10.69 8.50
N ILE A 30 -13.81 11.21 8.12
CA ILE A 30 -12.64 10.39 7.83
C ILE A 30 -12.33 9.77 9.17
N SER A 31 -12.77 8.52 9.34
CA SER A 31 -12.42 7.73 10.52
C SER A 31 -10.89 7.76 10.62
N ARG A 32 -10.38 8.51 11.58
CA ARG A 32 -8.95 8.58 11.91
C ARG A 32 -8.50 7.40 12.75
N ASP A 33 -9.38 6.43 12.97
CA ASP A 33 -9.05 5.15 13.59
C ASP A 33 -8.33 4.26 12.58
N SER A 34 -7.14 4.68 12.17
CA SER A 34 -6.21 3.82 11.46
C SER A 34 -5.38 3.07 12.50
N THR A 35 -5.87 1.93 12.95
CA THR A 35 -5.06 1.01 13.73
C THR A 35 -3.99 0.42 12.80
N PRO A 36 -2.69 0.59 13.10
CA PRO A 36 -1.64 -0.02 12.30
C PRO A 36 -1.81 -1.55 12.24
N PHE A 37 -1.54 -2.14 11.08
CA PHE A 37 -1.60 -3.59 10.89
C PHE A 37 -0.65 -4.29 11.87
N ASP A 38 -1.18 -5.22 12.67
CA ASP A 38 -0.46 -6.00 13.69
C ASP A 38 -0.50 -7.52 13.41
N GLY A 39 -1.06 -7.92 12.27
CA GLY A 39 -1.21 -9.33 11.89
C GLY A 39 0.10 -10.09 11.66
N ILE A 40 1.25 -9.42 11.59
CA ILE A 40 2.58 -10.03 11.55
C ILE A 40 3.41 -9.47 12.71
N ALA A 41 3.87 -10.36 13.59
CA ALA A 41 4.69 -9.97 14.74
C ALA A 41 6.00 -9.30 14.30
N GLN A 42 6.51 -8.35 15.11
CA GLN A 42 7.73 -7.62 14.78
C GLN A 42 8.98 -8.49 14.73
N ASN A 43 8.98 -9.60 15.46
CA ASN A 43 10.08 -10.56 15.51
C ASN A 43 9.89 -11.76 14.56
N ALA A 44 8.84 -11.79 13.76
CA ALA A 44 8.60 -12.87 12.81
C ALA A 44 9.61 -12.83 11.67
N GLN A 45 10.09 -14.01 11.26
CA GLN A 45 10.77 -14.19 9.99
C GLN A 45 9.74 -14.32 8.88
N ILE A 46 9.95 -13.60 7.78
CA ILE A 46 9.05 -13.60 6.65
C ILE A 46 9.77 -14.22 5.46
N THR A 47 9.10 -15.15 4.79
CA THR A 47 9.56 -15.74 3.53
C THR A 47 8.58 -15.38 2.43
N VAL A 48 9.11 -14.89 1.34
CA VAL A 48 8.35 -14.44 0.16
C VAL A 48 8.90 -15.14 -1.06
N GLY A 49 8.04 -15.52 -1.98
CA GLY A 49 8.46 -16.10 -3.26
C GLY A 49 7.47 -15.85 -4.37
N GLY A 50 7.99 -15.73 -5.58
CA GLY A 50 7.22 -15.65 -6.82
C GLY A 50 7.77 -16.63 -7.86
N THR A 51 6.94 -17.00 -8.81
CA THR A 51 7.21 -18.04 -9.79
C THR A 51 7.33 -17.53 -11.22
N GLU A 52 6.89 -16.30 -11.49
CA GLU A 52 6.92 -15.70 -12.84
C GLU A 52 7.39 -14.24 -12.80
N PRO A 53 8.70 -14.01 -12.90
CA PRO A 53 9.83 -14.95 -12.88
C PRO A 53 10.04 -15.57 -11.49
N PHE A 54 10.90 -16.57 -11.37
CA PHE A 54 11.29 -17.11 -10.06
C PHE A 54 12.12 -16.09 -9.29
N TRP A 55 11.71 -15.81 -8.07
CA TRP A 55 12.44 -14.97 -7.13
C TRP A 55 12.11 -15.35 -5.70
N GLY A 56 12.98 -14.99 -4.78
CA GLY A 56 12.77 -15.15 -3.35
C GLY A 56 13.24 -13.93 -2.57
N LEU A 57 12.56 -13.65 -1.48
CA LEU A 57 12.97 -12.62 -0.52
C LEU A 57 12.70 -13.14 0.89
N SER A 58 13.67 -13.04 1.77
CA SER A 58 13.46 -13.27 3.21
C SER A 58 13.68 -11.97 3.98
N ILE A 59 12.84 -11.73 4.99
CA ILE A 59 13.01 -10.63 5.93
C ILE A 59 13.32 -11.24 7.30
N THR A 60 14.44 -10.84 7.86
CA THR A 60 14.89 -11.28 9.18
C THR A 60 15.04 -10.08 10.11
N PRO A 61 14.45 -10.12 11.32
CA PRO A 61 14.73 -9.13 12.35
C PRO A 61 16.21 -9.13 12.75
N SER A 62 16.81 -7.94 12.83
CA SER A 62 18.22 -7.75 13.21
C SER A 62 18.32 -6.64 14.27
N GLY A 63 18.21 -6.98 15.53
CA GLY A 63 18.16 -6.02 16.64
C GLY A 63 16.92 -5.12 16.57
N SER A 64 17.13 -3.82 16.33
CA SER A 64 16.06 -2.84 16.14
C SER A 64 15.74 -2.56 14.67
N SER A 65 16.36 -3.28 13.74
CA SER A 65 16.22 -3.13 12.29
C SER A 65 15.81 -4.45 11.64
N TYR A 66 15.75 -4.46 10.32
CA TYR A 66 15.44 -5.65 9.52
C TYR A 66 16.45 -5.77 8.37
N GLU A 67 16.72 -7.01 8.00
CA GLU A 67 17.53 -7.36 6.84
C GLU A 67 16.67 -8.12 5.83
N ALA A 68 16.71 -7.69 4.59
CA ALA A 68 16.14 -8.40 3.46
C ALA A 68 17.25 -9.15 2.74
N ARG A 69 16.97 -10.40 2.29
CA ARG A 69 17.85 -11.15 1.40
C ARG A 69 17.05 -11.52 0.16
N TYR A 70 17.43 -10.93 -0.96
CA TYR A 70 16.84 -11.20 -2.27
C TYR A 70 17.64 -12.27 -3.00
N SER A 71 16.96 -13.17 -3.70
CA SER A 71 17.55 -14.20 -4.56
C SER A 71 16.75 -14.36 -5.85
N SER A 72 17.44 -14.77 -6.91
CA SER A 72 16.86 -15.13 -8.21
C SER A 72 17.69 -16.23 -8.85
N PRO A 73 17.28 -16.81 -9.99
CA PRO A 73 18.10 -17.77 -10.72
C PRO A 73 19.48 -17.23 -11.12
N GLU A 74 19.60 -15.94 -11.36
CA GLU A 74 20.86 -15.25 -11.67
C GLU A 74 21.68 -14.95 -10.42
N LEU A 75 21.03 -14.92 -9.25
CA LEU A 75 21.63 -14.64 -7.95
C LEU A 75 21.22 -15.70 -6.92
N PRO A 76 21.61 -16.98 -7.10
CA PRO A 76 21.10 -18.07 -6.27
C PRO A 76 21.55 -18.00 -4.82
N GLU A 77 22.74 -17.45 -4.56
CA GLU A 77 23.24 -17.23 -3.19
C GLU A 77 22.51 -16.09 -2.47
N GLY A 78 21.83 -15.21 -3.22
CA GLY A 78 21.14 -14.03 -2.71
C GLY A 78 22.06 -12.95 -2.15
N GLU A 79 21.55 -11.75 -2.09
CA GLU A 79 22.22 -10.59 -1.47
C GLU A 79 21.38 -10.02 -0.34
N THR A 80 22.06 -9.58 0.73
CA THR A 80 21.42 -9.04 1.93
C THR A 80 21.59 -7.51 1.95
N PHE A 81 20.53 -6.81 2.30
CA PHE A 81 20.50 -5.36 2.44
C PHE A 81 19.54 -4.94 3.57
N PRO A 82 19.79 -3.79 4.20
CA PRO A 82 18.94 -3.30 5.29
C PRO A 82 17.59 -2.78 4.75
N VAL A 83 16.52 -3.02 5.53
CA VAL A 83 15.19 -2.49 5.24
C VAL A 83 14.53 -1.93 6.50
N SER A 84 13.65 -0.97 6.30
CA SER A 84 12.79 -0.38 7.32
C SER A 84 11.39 -0.95 7.22
N ARG A 85 10.77 -1.29 8.36
CA ARG A 85 9.41 -1.82 8.46
C ARG A 85 8.40 -0.69 8.64
N PHE A 86 7.30 -0.76 7.94
CA PHE A 86 6.16 0.13 8.06
C PHE A 86 4.86 -0.67 8.14
N ALA A 87 4.05 -0.41 9.16
CA ALA A 87 2.71 -1.00 9.30
C ALA A 87 1.68 0.01 8.81
N GLY A 88 1.01 -0.33 7.71
CA GLY A 88 -0.14 0.43 7.17
C GLY A 88 -1.45 -0.02 7.81
N ASN A 89 -2.57 0.45 7.29
CA ASN A 89 -3.91 0.10 7.81
C ASN A 89 -4.32 -1.33 7.46
N ASN A 90 -3.83 -1.87 6.35
CA ASN A 90 -4.28 -3.16 5.81
C ASN A 90 -3.13 -4.08 5.40
N GLY A 91 -1.94 -3.85 5.89
CA GLY A 91 -0.78 -4.67 5.55
C GLY A 91 0.51 -4.10 6.06
N LEU A 92 1.58 -4.80 5.72
CA LEU A 92 2.94 -4.52 6.16
C LEU A 92 3.81 -4.16 4.98
N GLY A 93 4.58 -3.09 5.11
CA GLY A 93 5.56 -2.67 4.12
C GLY A 93 6.99 -2.77 4.64
N PHE A 94 7.92 -3.01 3.72
CA PHE A 94 9.36 -2.86 3.94
C PHE A 94 9.94 -2.01 2.82
N SER A 95 10.85 -1.11 3.17
CA SER A 95 11.54 -0.28 2.19
C SER A 95 13.03 -0.22 2.48
N GLY A 96 13.83 -0.17 1.43
CA GLY A 96 15.28 -0.10 1.51
C GLY A 96 15.90 0.26 0.17
N GLU A 97 17.18 0.01 0.05
CA GLU A 97 17.95 0.20 -1.18
C GLU A 97 18.81 -1.04 -1.43
N TRP A 98 18.81 -1.53 -2.66
CA TRP A 98 19.64 -2.64 -3.11
C TRP A 98 20.34 -2.26 -4.41
N ALA A 99 21.65 -2.44 -4.46
CA ALA A 99 22.49 -2.10 -5.63
C ALA A 99 22.30 -0.65 -6.13
N GLY A 100 21.99 0.30 -5.23
CA GLY A 100 21.76 1.71 -5.58
C GLY A 100 20.36 2.03 -6.10
N ALA A 101 19.44 1.06 -6.08
CA ALA A 101 18.07 1.23 -6.52
C ALA A 101 17.08 1.05 -5.36
N PRO A 102 15.93 1.75 -5.35
CA PRO A 102 14.92 1.61 -4.30
C PRO A 102 14.25 0.24 -4.36
N VAL A 103 13.99 -0.33 -3.17
CA VAL A 103 13.25 -1.57 -3.00
C VAL A 103 12.08 -1.34 -2.07
N THR A 104 10.91 -1.83 -2.45
CA THR A 104 9.72 -1.81 -1.59
C THR A 104 9.00 -3.14 -1.68
N LEU A 105 8.74 -3.75 -0.53
CA LEU A 105 7.90 -4.93 -0.39
C LEU A 105 6.60 -4.53 0.31
N ALA A 106 5.46 -4.91 -0.26
CA ALA A 106 4.15 -4.82 0.38
C ALA A 106 3.59 -6.23 0.60
N LEU A 107 3.12 -6.49 1.83
CA LEU A 107 2.46 -7.73 2.23
C LEU A 107 1.02 -7.40 2.65
N THR A 108 0.06 -8.09 2.05
CA THR A 108 -1.37 -7.92 2.36
C THR A 108 -1.95 -9.26 2.80
N PRO A 109 -2.70 -9.32 3.91
CA PRO A 109 -3.40 -10.53 4.33
C PRO A 109 -4.37 -11.01 3.24
N GLY A 110 -4.36 -12.30 2.99
CA GLY A 110 -5.25 -12.93 2.01
C GLY A 110 -4.66 -14.22 1.47
N ASP A 111 -5.52 -15.14 1.08
CA ASP A 111 -5.12 -16.39 0.48
C ASP A 111 -4.36 -16.14 -0.83
N CYS A 112 -3.19 -16.74 -0.92
CA CYS A 112 -2.31 -16.62 -2.07
C CYS A 112 -1.86 -18.00 -2.53
N SER A 113 -2.02 -18.29 -3.82
CA SER A 113 -1.49 -19.49 -4.47
C SER A 113 -0.29 -19.13 -5.34
N ASP A 114 0.77 -19.91 -5.27
CA ASP A 114 1.96 -19.77 -6.13
C ASP A 114 1.76 -20.35 -7.54
N ALA A 115 0.56 -20.88 -7.82
CA ALA A 115 0.14 -21.51 -9.07
C ALA A 115 0.99 -22.74 -9.48
N MET A 116 1.91 -23.19 -8.64
CA MET A 116 2.80 -24.34 -8.90
C MET A 116 2.66 -25.48 -7.89
N SER A 117 2.15 -25.15 -6.69
CA SER A 117 1.89 -26.13 -5.63
C SER A 117 0.46 -26.01 -5.14
N ASP A 118 0.01 -27.02 -4.35
CA ASP A 118 -1.29 -26.97 -3.67
C ASP A 118 -1.26 -26.12 -2.40
N ARG A 119 -0.21 -25.31 -2.20
CA ARG A 119 -0.03 -24.50 -1.01
C ARG A 119 -0.86 -23.22 -1.08
N ILE A 120 -1.46 -22.89 0.04
CA ILE A 120 -2.15 -21.62 0.26
C ILE A 120 -1.37 -20.85 1.30
N TYR A 121 -0.85 -19.70 0.89
CA TYR A 121 -0.09 -18.80 1.72
C TYR A 121 -0.99 -17.74 2.33
N PRO A 122 -0.72 -17.29 3.58
CA PRO A 122 -1.59 -16.33 4.28
C PRO A 122 -1.45 -14.88 3.81
N PHE A 123 -0.47 -14.57 2.94
CA PHE A 123 -0.22 -13.22 2.46
C PHE A 123 0.06 -13.19 0.97
N THR A 124 -0.49 -12.17 0.30
CA THR A 124 -0.02 -11.75 -1.02
C THR A 124 1.18 -10.83 -0.87
N ALA A 125 2.10 -10.87 -1.82
CA ALA A 125 3.30 -10.04 -1.83
C ALA A 125 3.45 -9.30 -3.15
N THR A 126 3.78 -8.01 -3.06
CA THR A 126 4.20 -7.18 -4.19
C THR A 126 5.58 -6.62 -3.87
N LEU A 127 6.57 -6.97 -4.69
CA LEU A 127 7.94 -6.48 -4.58
C LEU A 127 8.22 -5.54 -5.74
N GLN A 128 8.60 -4.31 -5.41
CA GLN A 128 9.11 -3.32 -6.37
C GLN A 128 10.63 -3.29 -6.25
N LEU A 129 11.31 -3.60 -7.34
CA LEU A 129 12.77 -3.47 -7.50
C LEU A 129 13.01 -2.43 -8.59
N ASP A 130 13.36 -1.21 -8.22
CA ASP A 130 13.45 -0.09 -9.14
C ASP A 130 12.16 0.05 -9.97
N GLU A 131 12.22 -0.10 -11.28
CA GLU A 131 11.06 -0.02 -12.19
C GLU A 131 10.33 -1.37 -12.37
N VAL A 132 10.85 -2.48 -11.81
CA VAL A 132 10.29 -3.81 -11.97
C VAL A 132 9.35 -4.15 -10.81
N THR A 133 8.13 -4.54 -11.11
CA THR A 133 7.17 -5.06 -10.13
C THR A 133 7.05 -6.58 -10.24
N LEU A 134 7.25 -7.27 -9.12
CA LEU A 134 7.17 -8.71 -8.99
C LEU A 134 6.03 -9.06 -8.03
N PHE A 135 5.28 -10.11 -8.36
CA PHE A 135 4.19 -10.61 -7.54
C PHE A 135 4.54 -11.98 -6.98
N GLY A 136 4.04 -12.29 -5.79
CA GLY A 136 4.27 -13.56 -5.14
C GLY A 136 3.41 -13.76 -3.91
N CYS A 137 3.73 -14.82 -3.18
CA CYS A 137 3.09 -15.19 -1.93
C CYS A 137 4.08 -15.11 -0.78
N ALA A 138 3.57 -14.94 0.44
CA ALA A 138 4.39 -14.88 1.62
C ALA A 138 3.78 -15.66 2.79
N HIS A 139 4.66 -16.11 3.67
CA HIS A 139 4.32 -16.71 4.96
C HIS A 139 5.34 -16.28 6.02
N THR A 140 5.05 -16.56 7.26
CA THR A 140 5.98 -16.33 8.38
C THR A 140 6.30 -17.62 9.10
N ASP A 141 7.29 -17.60 9.97
CA ASP A 141 7.62 -18.71 10.86
C ASP A 141 6.48 -19.06 11.83
N THR A 142 5.60 -18.09 12.14
CA THR A 142 4.44 -18.25 13.04
C THR A 142 3.12 -18.41 12.30
N GLN A 143 3.07 -18.09 11.01
CA GLN A 143 1.92 -18.23 10.13
C GLN A 143 2.37 -18.92 8.83
N PRO A 144 2.59 -20.24 8.87
CA PRO A 144 3.03 -21.00 7.70
C PRO A 144 1.92 -21.09 6.64
N PHE A 145 2.30 -21.51 5.44
CA PHE A 145 1.32 -21.88 4.42
C PHE A 145 0.55 -23.13 4.85
N ALA A 146 -0.69 -23.23 4.39
CA ALA A 146 -1.47 -24.46 4.48
C ALA A 146 -1.14 -25.36 3.27
N GLU A 147 -1.02 -26.69 3.49
CA GLU A 147 -1.02 -27.65 2.42
C GLU A 147 -2.47 -27.76 1.90
N GLY A 148 -2.67 -27.57 0.61
CA GLY A 148 -3.99 -27.76 0.01
C GLY A 148 -4.47 -29.17 0.30
N GLU A 149 -5.65 -29.31 0.90
CA GLU A 149 -6.29 -30.61 0.99
C GLU A 149 -6.59 -31.06 -0.44
N ASN A 150 -6.03 -32.22 -0.82
CA ASN A 150 -6.51 -32.93 -1.99
C ASN A 150 -7.99 -33.19 -1.78
N VAL A 151 -8.85 -32.35 -2.34
CA VAL A 151 -10.27 -32.63 -2.43
C VAL A 151 -10.40 -33.76 -3.45
N PRO A 152 -10.89 -34.94 -3.05
CA PRO A 152 -11.08 -36.09 -3.95
C PRO A 152 -12.14 -35.79 -5.00
#